data_0759733e4c14c8e486c34e7cc15be7b2
#
_entry.id   0759733e4c14c8e486c34e7cc15be7b2
#
_cell.length_a   1.000
_cell.length_b   1.000
_cell.length_c   1.000
_cell.angle_alpha   90.00
_cell.angle_beta   90.00
_cell.angle_gamma   90.00
#
_symmetry.space_group_name_H-M   'P 1'
#
loop_
_entity.id
_entity.type
_entity.pdbx_description
1 polymer ?
#
loop_
_entity_poly.entity_id
_entity_poly.type
_entity_poly.pdbx_seq_one_letter_code
_entity_poly.pdbx_strand_id
1 'polypeptide(L)'
;VIVGRCASYVLKDNKDTVKIFLYSSEEDKIKRAIKYYNIPKNKAKKEIEKINKMRDKHYSYYTGSSLYNPSNYDLMINVDSLGVEGTADYIIEYIMQKK
;
A
#
# COMPACT_ATOMS: atom_id res chain seq x y z
N VAL A 1 -1.70 10.66 11.21
CA VAL A 1 -1.34 9.62 10.26
C VAL A 1 -1.60 8.27 10.86
N ILE A 2 -2.43 7.49 10.20
CA ILE A 2 -2.76 6.14 10.66
C ILE A 2 -2.22 5.15 9.62
N VAL A 3 -1.38 4.24 10.07
CA VAL A 3 -0.87 3.16 9.25
C VAL A 3 -1.46 1.86 9.77
N GLY A 4 -2.27 1.20 8.96
CA GLY A 4 -2.89 -0.04 9.39
C GLY A 4 -3.89 -0.56 8.40
N ARG A 5 -4.35 -1.79 8.64
CA ARG A 5 -5.32 -2.46 7.79
C ARG A 5 -6.71 -1.94 8.11
N CYS A 6 -7.53 -1.79 7.09
CA CYS A 6 -8.93 -1.38 7.20
C CYS A 6 -9.18 0.05 7.68
N ALA A 7 -8.14 0.84 7.99
CA ALA A 7 -8.32 2.23 8.40
C ALA A 7 -9.03 3.05 7.32
N SER A 8 -8.70 2.82 6.05
CA SER A 8 -9.36 3.48 4.92
C SER A 8 -10.85 3.17 4.86
N TYR A 9 -11.26 1.96 5.24
CA TYR A 9 -12.65 1.57 5.28
C TYR A 9 -13.37 2.20 6.48
N VAL A 10 -12.77 2.13 7.66
CA VAL A 10 -13.36 2.68 8.89
C VAL A 10 -13.59 4.19 8.75
N LEU A 11 -12.67 4.89 8.09
CA LEU A 11 -12.72 6.34 7.92
C LEU A 11 -13.25 6.78 6.55
N LYS A 12 -13.89 5.88 5.80
CA LYS A 12 -14.32 6.14 4.42
C LYS A 12 -15.24 7.35 4.26
N ASP A 13 -16.05 7.64 5.26
CA ASP A 13 -17.00 8.75 5.22
C ASP A 13 -16.46 10.04 5.86
N ASN A 14 -15.23 10.01 6.35
CA ASN A 14 -14.61 11.19 6.95
C ASN A 14 -13.94 12.04 5.86
N LYS A 15 -14.50 13.23 5.61
CA LYS A 15 -14.02 14.15 4.57
C LYS A 15 -12.64 14.72 4.83
N ASP A 16 -12.21 14.74 6.09
CA ASP A 16 -10.89 15.26 6.46
C ASP A 16 -9.79 14.21 6.32
N THR A 17 -10.15 12.99 5.91
CA THR A 17 -9.21 11.89 5.75
C THR A 17 -8.75 11.79 4.31
N VAL A 18 -7.44 11.64 4.11
CA VAL A 18 -6.83 11.31 2.83
C VAL A 18 -6.42 9.84 2.88
N LYS A 19 -6.95 9.04 1.96
CA LYS A 19 -6.69 7.61 1.89
C LYS A 19 -5.70 7.35 0.78
N ILE A 20 -4.52 6.83 1.13
CA ILE A 20 -3.43 6.63 0.19
C ILE A 20 -3.01 5.16 0.22
N PHE A 21 -2.90 4.57 -0.96
CA PHE A 21 -2.37 3.23 -1.15
C PHE A 21 -1.02 3.31 -1.84
N LEU A 22 0.01 2.78 -1.18
CA LEU A 22 1.36 2.72 -1.74
C LEU A 22 1.63 1.30 -2.23
N TYR A 23 2.16 1.18 -3.43
CA TYR A 23 2.51 -0.10 -4.00
C TYR A 23 3.84 -0.03 -4.73
N SER A 24 4.42 -1.19 -5.00
CA SER A 24 5.66 -1.29 -5.76
C SER A 24 5.58 -2.51 -6.67
N SER A 25 6.49 -2.58 -7.65
CA SER A 25 6.56 -3.73 -8.54
C SER A 25 6.92 -4.98 -7.74
N GLU A 26 6.47 -6.14 -8.24
CA GLU A 26 6.80 -7.43 -7.64
C GLU A 26 8.33 -7.64 -7.60
N GLU A 27 9.02 -7.21 -8.66
CA GLU A 27 10.48 -7.30 -8.75
C GLU A 27 11.17 -6.54 -7.63
N ASP A 28 10.73 -5.31 -7.35
CA ASP A 28 11.31 -4.49 -6.28
C ASP A 28 11.00 -5.05 -4.89
N LYS A 29 9.80 -5.61 -4.71
CA LYS A 29 9.45 -6.29 -3.46
C LYS A 29 10.36 -7.48 -3.19
N ILE A 30 10.66 -8.25 -4.24
CA ILE A 30 11.57 -9.39 -4.15
C ILE A 30 12.97 -8.92 -3.76
N LYS A 31 13.48 -7.87 -4.39
CA LYS A 31 14.78 -7.30 -4.08
C LYS A 31 14.88 -6.84 -2.63
N ARG A 32 13.86 -6.18 -2.14
CA ARG A 32 13.80 -5.73 -0.74
C ARG A 32 13.76 -6.90 0.23
N ALA A 33 12.98 -7.93 -0.08
CA ALA A 33 12.89 -9.12 0.76
C ALA A 33 14.24 -9.81 0.91
N ILE A 34 15.00 -9.91 -0.18
CA ILE A 34 16.34 -10.51 -0.15
C ILE A 34 17.31 -9.64 0.65
N LYS A 35 17.31 -8.32 0.40
CA LYS A 35 18.27 -7.40 0.98
C LYS A 35 18.03 -7.14 2.47
N TYR A 36 16.78 -6.92 2.87
CA TYR A 36 16.48 -6.46 4.23
C TYR A 36 15.98 -7.55 5.16
N TYR A 37 15.39 -8.61 4.62
CA TYR A 37 14.81 -9.67 5.43
C TYR A 37 15.53 -11.00 5.30
N ASN A 38 16.65 -11.04 4.56
CA ASN A 38 17.46 -12.25 4.35
C ASN A 38 16.68 -13.46 3.85
N ILE A 39 15.62 -13.23 3.09
CA ILE A 39 14.83 -14.31 2.50
C ILE A 39 15.56 -14.82 1.26
N PRO A 40 15.76 -16.15 1.13
CA PRO A 40 16.41 -16.72 -0.06
C PRO A 40 15.67 -16.31 -1.34
N LYS A 41 16.42 -16.00 -2.39
CA LYS A 41 15.87 -15.56 -3.67
C LYS A 41 14.81 -16.51 -4.22
N ASN A 42 15.02 -17.82 -4.10
CA ASN A 42 14.09 -18.84 -4.58
C ASN A 42 12.76 -18.90 -3.80
N LYS A 43 12.73 -18.31 -2.60
CA LYS A 43 11.54 -18.29 -1.74
C LYS A 43 10.86 -16.93 -1.68
N ALA A 44 11.57 -15.86 -2.04
CA ALA A 44 11.08 -14.49 -1.89
C ALA A 44 9.77 -14.25 -2.65
N LYS A 45 9.67 -14.72 -3.89
CA LYS A 45 8.47 -14.54 -4.70
C LYS A 45 7.24 -15.20 -4.07
N LYS A 46 7.40 -16.45 -3.62
CA LYS A 46 6.30 -17.20 -3.00
C LYS A 46 5.86 -16.56 -1.68
N GLU A 47 6.80 -16.10 -0.89
CA GLU A 47 6.49 -15.45 0.39
C GLU A 47 5.72 -14.15 0.18
N ILE A 48 6.14 -13.34 -0.80
CA ILE A 48 5.46 -12.08 -1.11
C ILE A 48 4.04 -12.34 -1.61
N GLU A 49 3.86 -13.29 -2.52
CA GLU A 49 2.53 -13.66 -3.02
C GLU A 49 1.62 -14.14 -1.90
N LYS A 50 2.15 -14.96 -1.00
CA LYS A 50 1.41 -15.46 0.14
C LYS A 50 0.96 -14.33 1.07
N ILE A 51 1.86 -13.41 1.40
CA ILE A 51 1.55 -12.27 2.26
C ILE A 51 0.50 -11.38 1.61
N ASN A 52 0.62 -11.10 0.31
CA ASN A 52 -0.33 -10.26 -0.39
C ASN A 52 -1.73 -10.88 -0.44
N LYS A 53 -1.82 -12.18 -0.67
CA LYS A 53 -3.09 -12.91 -0.64
C LYS A 53 -3.72 -12.87 0.74
N MET A 54 -2.93 -13.03 1.79
CA MET A 54 -3.43 -12.97 3.16
C MET A 54 -3.94 -11.59 3.52
N ARG A 55 -3.25 -10.53 3.09
CA ARG A 55 -3.68 -9.16 3.32
C ARG A 55 -4.99 -8.84 2.61
N ASP A 56 -5.11 -9.24 1.35
CA ASP A 56 -6.34 -8.99 0.59
C ASP A 56 -7.51 -9.79 1.18
N LYS A 57 -7.28 -11.03 1.55
CA LYS A 57 -8.30 -11.87 2.19
C LYS A 57 -8.77 -11.27 3.51
N HIS A 58 -7.84 -10.79 4.34
CA HIS A 58 -8.14 -10.15 5.60
C HIS A 58 -8.98 -8.88 5.38
N TYR A 59 -8.56 -8.03 4.48
CA TYR A 59 -9.28 -6.80 4.15
C TYR A 59 -10.68 -7.09 3.61
N SER A 60 -10.79 -8.05 2.69
CA SER A 60 -12.08 -8.43 2.10
C SER A 60 -13.03 -9.00 3.14
N TYR A 61 -12.52 -9.77 4.09
CA TYR A 61 -13.33 -10.33 5.16
C TYR A 61 -14.02 -9.26 6.00
N TYR A 62 -13.28 -8.20 6.35
CA TYR A 62 -13.80 -7.14 7.22
C TYR A 62 -14.55 -6.03 6.46
N THR A 63 -14.26 -5.83 5.19
CA THR A 63 -14.79 -4.69 4.43
C THR A 63 -15.75 -5.08 3.31
N GLY A 64 -15.72 -6.34 2.89
CA GLY A 64 -16.48 -6.80 1.73
C GLY A 64 -15.95 -6.32 0.39
N SER A 65 -14.75 -5.71 0.37
CA SER A 65 -14.14 -5.16 -0.84
C SER A 65 -12.68 -5.60 -0.95
N SER A 66 -12.15 -5.61 -2.17
CA SER A 66 -10.74 -5.92 -2.38
C SER A 66 -9.83 -4.81 -1.88
N LEU A 67 -8.70 -5.19 -1.27
CA LEU A 67 -7.65 -4.25 -0.87
C LEU A 67 -7.16 -3.40 -2.05
N TYR A 68 -7.18 -3.94 -3.25
CA TYR A 68 -6.65 -3.30 -4.46
C TYR A 68 -7.69 -2.49 -5.23
N ASN A 69 -8.91 -2.37 -4.73
CA ASN A 69 -9.96 -1.61 -5.40
C ASN A 69 -9.68 -0.11 -5.31
N PRO A 70 -9.46 0.59 -6.45
CA PRO A 70 -9.15 2.01 -6.43
C PRO A 70 -10.20 2.89 -5.77
N SER A 71 -11.45 2.47 -5.75
CA SER A 71 -12.53 3.25 -5.14
C SER A 71 -12.38 3.39 -3.62
N ASN A 72 -11.53 2.57 -2.99
CA ASN A 72 -11.25 2.64 -1.57
C ASN A 72 -10.24 3.73 -1.19
N TYR A 73 -9.60 4.37 -2.19
CA TYR A 73 -8.48 5.29 -1.96
C TYR A 73 -8.65 6.57 -2.75
N ASP A 74 -8.12 7.66 -2.19
CA ASP A 74 -8.01 8.93 -2.90
C ASP A 74 -6.83 8.96 -3.84
N LEU A 75 -5.77 8.23 -3.51
CA LEU A 75 -4.52 8.23 -4.24
C LEU A 75 -3.86 6.86 -4.17
N MET A 76 -3.43 6.34 -5.31
CA MET A 76 -2.63 5.11 -5.40
C MET A 76 -1.31 5.46 -6.07
N ILE A 77 -0.19 5.23 -5.38
CA ILE A 77 1.13 5.63 -5.87
C ILE A 77 2.04 4.42 -5.99
N ASN A 78 2.68 4.29 -7.16
CA ASN A 78 3.79 3.36 -7.35
C ASN A 78 5.07 4.01 -6.81
N VAL A 79 5.56 3.51 -5.68
CA VAL A 79 6.73 4.05 -5.01
C VAL A 79 7.99 3.95 -5.86
N ASP A 80 8.04 2.99 -6.79
CA ASP A 80 9.20 2.81 -7.66
C ASP A 80 9.42 3.98 -8.62
N SER A 81 8.33 4.68 -8.99
CA SER A 81 8.41 5.79 -9.95
C SER A 81 9.13 7.01 -9.37
N LEU A 82 8.88 7.32 -8.11
CA LEU A 82 9.37 8.53 -7.47
C LEU A 82 10.40 8.27 -6.37
N GLY A 83 10.57 7.01 -5.96
CA GLY A 83 11.35 6.66 -4.79
C GLY A 83 10.64 7.05 -3.50
N VAL A 84 11.25 6.73 -2.36
CA VAL A 84 10.65 7.00 -1.05
C VAL A 84 10.51 8.50 -0.80
N GLU A 85 11.56 9.27 -1.04
CA GLU A 85 11.55 10.72 -0.81
C GLU A 85 10.60 11.44 -1.76
N GLY A 86 10.65 11.12 -3.05
CA GLY A 86 9.76 11.70 -4.05
C GLY A 86 8.29 11.38 -3.78
N THR A 87 8.01 10.17 -3.33
CA THR A 87 6.66 9.77 -2.95
C THR A 87 6.16 10.60 -1.76
N ALA A 88 7.00 10.77 -0.75
CA ALA A 88 6.65 11.57 0.42
C ALA A 88 6.36 13.02 0.04
N ASP A 89 7.21 13.61 -0.80
CA ASP A 89 7.03 14.99 -1.27
C ASP A 89 5.73 15.13 -2.06
N TYR A 90 5.41 14.18 -2.90
CA TYR A 90 4.17 14.18 -3.67
C TYR A 90 2.94 14.10 -2.78
N ILE A 91 2.97 13.27 -1.75
CA ILE A 91 1.87 13.15 -0.79
C ILE A 91 1.65 14.46 -0.05
N ILE A 92 2.73 15.12 0.39
CA ILE A 92 2.65 16.41 1.08
C ILE A 92 2.00 17.45 0.16
N GLU A 93 2.44 17.53 -1.08
CA GLU A 93 1.88 18.47 -2.06
C GLU A 93 0.39 18.19 -2.32
N TYR A 94 0.00 16.92 -2.44
CA TYR A 94 -1.39 16.53 -2.62
C TYR A 94 -2.26 17.01 -1.44
N ILE A 95 -1.79 16.81 -0.22
CA ILE A 95 -2.50 17.23 0.98
C ILE A 95 -2.65 18.75 1.03
N MET A 96 -1.59 19.48 0.68
CA MET A 96 -1.61 20.94 0.64
C MET A 96 -2.62 21.48 -0.37
N GLN A 97 -2.71 20.86 -1.53
CA GLN A 97 -3.67 21.28 -2.55
C GLN A 97 -5.11 20.97 -2.18
N LYS A 98 -5.34 19.90 -1.45
CA LYS A 98 -6.69 19.49 -1.03
C LYS A 98 -7.29 20.47 -0.02
N LYS A 99 -6.45 21.11 0.76
CA LYS A 99 -6.89 22.14 1.72
C LYS A 99 -7.26 23.44 0.99
#